data_c6c48b5a0dfd713d435eb183f4280a2e
#
_entry.id   c6c48b5a0dfd713d435eb183f4280a2e
#
_cell.length_a   1.000
_cell.length_b   1.000
_cell.length_c   1.000
_cell.angle_alpha   90.00
_cell.angle_beta   90.00
_cell.angle_gamma   90.00
#
_symmetry.space_group_name_H-M   'P 1'
#
loop_
_entity.id
_entity.type
_entity.pdbx_description
1 polymer ?
#
loop_
_entity_poly.entity_id
_entity_poly.type
_entity_poly.pdbx_seq_one_letter_code
_entity_poly.pdbx_strand_id
1 'polypeptide(L)'
;SEEDHAYYTFTPTVRLSYNLKKAGFLRYRFNISPAIPSLGSLTDVEQAMDTIQIVRGNPLLKTYQQFTNSLSYSYSKKQFNANLSVRHQYYDNPIMESIFVEDGKLILKDENQRSFQSLNTELMAGINGATLFGLKDFLTLYASGGYTRSWSEGLNYSHMYDEFYYSVMAQVQYKDFSLLGQFRKVQNNFFGETIKKNENQTAFMAMYT
;
A
#
# COMPACT_ATOMS: atom_id res chain seq x y z
N SER A 1 3.77 -4.60 40.04
CA SER A 1 3.47 -5.99 39.64
C SER A 1 4.02 -6.21 38.24
N GLU A 2 4.91 -7.19 38.14
CA GLU A 2 5.44 -7.66 36.86
C GLU A 2 4.31 -8.48 36.21
N GLU A 3 3.65 -7.96 35.18
CA GLU A 3 2.71 -8.73 34.38
C GLU A 3 3.47 -9.40 33.25
N ASP A 4 3.56 -10.72 33.30
CA ASP A 4 4.19 -11.54 32.27
C ASP A 4 3.13 -11.89 31.19
N HIS A 5 3.29 -11.34 30.00
CA HIS A 5 2.40 -11.59 28.86
C HIS A 5 3.08 -12.54 27.88
N ALA A 6 2.65 -13.80 27.84
CA ALA A 6 3.11 -14.77 26.86
C ALA A 6 2.16 -14.83 25.67
N TYR A 7 2.68 -14.57 24.46
CA TYR A 7 1.93 -14.65 23.21
C TYR A 7 2.44 -15.79 22.33
N TYR A 8 1.52 -16.67 21.94
CA TYR A 8 1.82 -17.69 20.94
C TYR A 8 1.37 -17.21 19.57
N THR A 9 2.30 -17.19 18.61
CA THR A 9 2.02 -16.70 17.25
C THR A 9 2.17 -17.81 16.23
N PHE A 10 1.18 -17.95 15.37
CA PHE A 10 1.21 -18.88 14.23
C PHE A 10 1.17 -18.08 12.93
N THR A 11 2.22 -18.19 12.11
CA THR A 11 2.42 -17.38 10.89
C THR A 11 2.49 -18.25 9.63
N PRO A 12 1.41 -18.90 9.22
CA PRO A 12 1.41 -19.76 8.05
C PRO A 12 1.62 -18.95 6.77
N THR A 13 2.40 -19.51 5.85
CA THR A 13 2.60 -18.95 4.52
C THR A 13 2.41 -20.04 3.49
N VAL A 14 1.55 -19.79 2.51
CA VAL A 14 1.38 -20.59 1.30
C VAL A 14 1.94 -19.83 0.10
N ARG A 15 2.76 -20.48 -0.70
CA ARG A 15 3.31 -19.90 -1.95
C ARG A 15 3.10 -20.89 -3.08
N LEU A 16 2.42 -20.44 -4.12
CA LEU A 16 2.20 -21.18 -5.33
C LEU A 16 2.83 -20.40 -6.49
N SER A 17 3.55 -21.11 -7.34
CA SER A 17 4.21 -20.53 -8.52
C SER A 17 3.95 -21.41 -9.70
N TYR A 18 3.52 -20.82 -10.80
CA TYR A 18 3.22 -21.55 -12.01
C TYR A 18 3.87 -20.89 -13.23
N ASN A 19 4.70 -21.65 -13.94
CA ASN A 19 5.36 -21.19 -15.15
C ASN A 19 4.48 -21.54 -16.36
N LEU A 20 3.88 -20.51 -16.96
CA LEU A 20 3.05 -20.61 -18.16
C LEU A 20 3.88 -20.71 -19.46
N LYS A 21 5.17 -21.01 -19.36
CA LYS A 21 6.13 -21.09 -20.46
C LYS A 21 6.18 -19.76 -21.24
N LYS A 22 5.75 -19.78 -22.51
CA LYS A 22 5.75 -18.59 -23.38
C LYS A 22 4.71 -17.52 -22.95
N ALA A 23 3.75 -17.88 -22.09
CA ALA A 23 2.68 -17.02 -21.64
C ALA A 23 2.97 -16.32 -20.31
N GLY A 24 4.14 -16.48 -19.73
CA GLY A 24 4.54 -15.75 -18.54
C GLY A 24 4.62 -16.60 -17.28
N PHE A 25 4.55 -15.94 -16.13
CA PHE A 25 4.74 -16.53 -14.83
C PHE A 25 3.70 -16.01 -13.83
N LEU A 26 3.01 -16.92 -13.17
CA LEU A 26 1.99 -16.62 -12.17
C LEU A 26 2.50 -16.99 -10.77
N ARG A 27 2.30 -16.11 -9.80
CA ARG A 27 2.57 -16.34 -8.37
C ARG A 27 1.38 -15.99 -7.54
N TYR A 28 1.09 -16.86 -6.59
CA TYR A 28 0.15 -16.59 -5.53
C TYR A 28 0.84 -16.75 -4.18
N ARG A 29 0.57 -15.85 -3.27
CA ARG A 29 1.04 -15.92 -1.88
C ARG A 29 -0.09 -15.56 -0.94
N PHE A 30 -0.28 -16.43 0.04
CA PHE A 30 -1.12 -16.18 1.19
C PHE A 30 -0.28 -16.24 2.45
N ASN A 31 -0.47 -15.30 3.37
CA ASN A 31 0.14 -15.37 4.70
C ASN A 31 -0.80 -14.79 5.76
N ILE A 32 -0.69 -15.34 6.97
CA ILE A 32 -1.28 -14.78 8.18
C ILE A 32 -0.13 -14.27 9.05
N SER A 33 -0.26 -13.05 9.55
CA SER A 33 0.70 -12.43 10.46
C SER A 33 -0.04 -11.88 11.67
N PRO A 34 0.25 -12.35 12.88
CA PRO A 34 -0.29 -11.76 14.10
C PRO A 34 0.45 -10.45 14.38
N ALA A 35 -0.26 -9.50 14.97
CA ALA A 35 0.34 -8.30 15.52
C ALA A 35 -0.01 -8.22 17.01
N ILE A 36 1.00 -7.94 17.80
CA ILE A 36 0.97 -7.87 19.26
C ILE A 36 0.92 -6.40 19.65
N PRO A 37 0.10 -5.99 20.63
CA PRO A 37 0.13 -4.63 21.15
C PRO A 37 1.53 -4.27 21.68
N SER A 38 1.92 -3.01 21.52
CA SER A 38 3.16 -2.52 22.13
C SER A 38 3.01 -2.45 23.64
N LEU A 39 4.10 -2.64 24.38
CA LEU A 39 4.08 -2.51 25.84
C LEU A 39 3.61 -1.11 26.27
N GLY A 40 3.98 -0.07 25.52
CA GLY A 40 3.55 1.29 25.80
C GLY A 40 2.04 1.48 25.68
N SER A 41 1.40 0.82 24.70
CA SER A 41 -0.05 0.87 24.51
C SER A 41 -0.83 0.08 25.57
N LEU A 42 -0.19 -0.90 26.23
CA LEU A 42 -0.78 -1.74 27.28
C LEU A 42 -0.71 -1.11 28.68
N THR A 43 0.06 -0.04 28.86
CA THR A 43 0.17 0.62 30.17
C THR A 43 -1.07 1.45 30.46
N ASP A 44 -1.56 1.42 31.69
CA ASP A 44 -2.66 2.31 32.14
C ASP A 44 -2.09 3.66 32.64
N VAL A 45 -1.23 4.26 31.82
CA VAL A 45 -0.58 5.54 32.13
C VAL A 45 -1.07 6.60 31.17
N GLU A 46 -1.55 7.70 31.74
CA GLU A 46 -1.87 8.90 30.98
C GLU A 46 -0.62 9.76 30.81
N GLN A 47 -0.33 10.13 29.57
CA GLN A 47 0.75 11.05 29.23
C GLN A 47 0.16 12.32 28.63
N ALA A 48 0.35 13.45 29.30
CA ALA A 48 0.01 14.74 28.71
C ALA A 48 1.03 15.07 27.62
N MET A 49 0.59 15.17 26.38
CA MET A 49 1.41 15.64 25.26
C MET A 49 1.54 17.16 25.27
N ASP A 50 0.44 17.83 25.63
CA ASP A 50 0.35 19.26 25.83
C ASP A 50 -0.82 19.60 26.77
N THR A 51 -1.25 20.86 26.80
CA THR A 51 -2.34 21.33 27.68
C THR A 51 -3.73 20.79 27.32
N ILE A 52 -3.91 20.31 26.09
CA ILE A 52 -5.19 19.85 25.54
C ILE A 52 -5.18 18.41 25.03
N GLN A 53 -4.03 17.75 24.95
CA GLN A 53 -3.91 16.38 24.44
C GLN A 53 -3.33 15.43 25.49
N ILE A 54 -4.01 14.30 25.66
CA ILE A 54 -3.59 13.21 26.55
C ILE A 54 -3.53 11.93 25.73
N VAL A 55 -2.43 11.21 25.82
CA VAL A 55 -2.33 9.83 25.35
C VAL A 55 -2.61 8.91 26.53
N ARG A 56 -3.59 8.02 26.35
CA ARG A 56 -4.00 7.04 27.36
C ARG A 56 -3.75 5.66 26.84
N GLY A 57 -3.04 4.84 27.59
CA GLY A 57 -2.84 3.42 27.28
C GLY A 57 -4.12 2.60 27.47
N ASN A 58 -4.11 1.37 26.99
CA ASN A 58 -5.26 0.46 27.06
C ASN A 58 -4.80 -0.96 27.39
N PRO A 59 -4.82 -1.38 28.66
CA PRO A 59 -4.41 -2.73 29.06
C PRO A 59 -5.33 -3.83 28.54
N LEU A 60 -6.50 -3.48 27.97
CA LEU A 60 -7.46 -4.43 27.42
C LEU A 60 -7.21 -4.77 25.93
N LEU A 61 -6.14 -4.22 25.34
CA LEU A 61 -5.79 -4.50 23.95
C LEU A 61 -5.51 -6.00 23.73
N LYS A 62 -6.07 -6.51 22.64
CA LYS A 62 -5.88 -7.89 22.19
C LYS A 62 -5.00 -7.93 20.96
N THR A 63 -4.28 -9.04 20.80
CA THR A 63 -3.60 -9.34 19.54
C THR A 63 -4.61 -9.39 18.40
N TYR A 64 -4.18 -8.99 17.21
CA TYR A 64 -4.99 -9.10 16.00
C TYR A 64 -4.25 -9.88 14.91
N GLN A 65 -4.98 -10.30 13.89
CA GLN A 65 -4.43 -11.04 12.77
C GLN A 65 -4.58 -10.26 11.47
N GLN A 66 -3.52 -10.28 10.68
CA GLN A 66 -3.49 -9.77 9.33
C GLN A 66 -3.43 -10.91 8.34
N PHE A 67 -4.40 -10.98 7.45
CA PHE A 67 -4.47 -11.91 6.33
C PHE A 67 -4.05 -11.18 5.05
N THR A 68 -3.03 -11.68 4.38
CA THR A 68 -2.56 -11.09 3.13
C THR A 68 -2.65 -12.10 2.01
N ASN A 69 -3.39 -11.75 0.96
CA ASN A 69 -3.45 -12.44 -0.32
C ASN A 69 -2.74 -11.60 -1.38
N SER A 70 -1.83 -12.21 -2.12
CA SER A 70 -1.12 -11.53 -3.21
C SER A 70 -1.10 -12.44 -4.44
N LEU A 71 -1.55 -11.92 -5.56
CA LEU A 71 -1.48 -12.55 -6.87
C LEU A 71 -0.65 -11.66 -7.77
N SER A 72 0.36 -12.22 -8.43
CA SER A 72 1.13 -11.50 -9.43
C SER A 72 1.29 -12.32 -10.70
N TYR A 73 1.18 -11.65 -11.83
CA TYR A 73 1.42 -12.19 -13.15
C TYR A 73 2.50 -11.36 -13.83
N SER A 74 3.51 -12.01 -14.36
CA SER A 74 4.61 -11.37 -15.08
C SER A 74 4.74 -11.98 -16.47
N TYR A 75 4.85 -11.13 -17.45
CA TYR A 75 5.08 -11.52 -18.84
C TYR A 75 6.28 -10.74 -19.40
N SER A 76 7.16 -11.43 -20.10
CA SER A 76 8.29 -10.80 -20.79
C SER A 76 8.53 -11.50 -22.12
N LYS A 77 8.62 -10.73 -23.20
CA LYS A 77 8.95 -11.24 -24.53
C LYS A 77 9.76 -10.20 -25.29
N LYS A 78 11.00 -10.53 -25.61
CA LYS A 78 11.96 -9.59 -26.22
C LYS A 78 12.07 -8.30 -25.37
N GLN A 79 11.74 -7.17 -25.94
CA GLN A 79 11.78 -5.85 -25.33
C GLN A 79 10.48 -5.51 -24.56
N PHE A 80 9.40 -6.25 -24.77
CA PHE A 80 8.13 -6.03 -24.09
C PHE A 80 8.10 -6.77 -22.76
N ASN A 81 7.62 -6.08 -21.71
CA ASN A 81 7.32 -6.65 -20.41
C ASN A 81 5.98 -6.12 -19.89
N ALA A 82 5.32 -6.92 -19.11
CA ALA A 82 4.12 -6.56 -18.40
C ALA A 82 4.06 -7.23 -17.03
N ASN A 83 3.56 -6.55 -16.05
CA ASN A 83 3.36 -7.05 -14.69
C ASN A 83 1.99 -6.61 -14.19
N LEU A 84 1.22 -7.57 -13.67
CA LEU A 84 -0.04 -7.32 -12.95
C LEU A 84 0.15 -7.82 -11.52
N SER A 85 -0.18 -7.00 -10.55
CA SER A 85 -0.23 -7.38 -9.15
C SER A 85 -1.58 -7.03 -8.54
N VAL A 86 -2.08 -7.93 -7.71
CA VAL A 86 -3.28 -7.73 -6.90
C VAL A 86 -2.95 -8.16 -5.48
N ARG A 87 -3.16 -7.28 -4.52
CA ARG A 87 -2.96 -7.55 -3.09
C ARG A 87 -4.22 -7.17 -2.32
N HIS A 88 -4.73 -8.13 -1.58
CA HIS A 88 -5.80 -7.92 -0.61
C HIS A 88 -5.27 -8.18 0.79
N GLN A 89 -5.52 -7.25 1.70
CA GLN A 89 -5.18 -7.36 3.12
C GLN A 89 -6.46 -7.21 3.94
N TYR A 90 -6.63 -8.10 4.88
CA TYR A 90 -7.71 -8.06 5.86
C TYR A 90 -7.10 -8.11 7.25
N TYR A 91 -7.50 -7.20 8.10
CA TYR A 91 -7.10 -7.09 9.49
C TYR A 91 -8.33 -7.36 10.35
N ASP A 92 -8.27 -8.38 11.17
CA ASP A 92 -9.31 -8.76 12.10
C ASP A 92 -9.02 -8.15 13.46
N ASN A 93 -9.91 -7.31 13.95
CA ASN A 93 -9.77 -6.53 15.19
C ASN A 93 -8.47 -5.70 15.27
N PRO A 94 -8.10 -4.91 14.24
CA PRO A 94 -6.87 -4.15 14.27
C PRO A 94 -6.85 -3.14 15.42
N ILE A 95 -5.67 -2.92 15.98
CA ILE A 95 -5.45 -1.83 16.93
C ILE A 95 -5.30 -0.54 16.14
N MET A 96 -6.15 0.42 16.43
CA MET A 96 -6.12 1.73 15.80
C MET A 96 -6.37 2.80 16.87
N GLU A 97 -5.78 3.98 16.66
CA GLU A 97 -5.98 5.11 17.54
C GLU A 97 -7.40 5.65 17.43
N SER A 98 -8.08 5.76 18.56
CA SER A 98 -9.36 6.43 18.74
C SER A 98 -9.11 7.80 19.37
N ILE A 99 -9.80 8.81 18.85
CA ILE A 99 -9.72 10.18 19.35
C ILE A 99 -11.10 10.60 19.84
N PHE A 100 -11.19 11.02 21.09
CA PHE A 100 -12.44 11.52 21.68
C PHE A 100 -12.16 12.69 22.63
N VAL A 101 -13.19 13.42 22.98
CA VAL A 101 -13.09 14.58 23.89
C VAL A 101 -13.64 14.18 25.26
N GLU A 102 -12.84 14.37 26.30
CA GLU A 102 -13.21 14.18 27.71
C GLU A 102 -12.70 15.36 28.51
N ASP A 103 -13.56 15.99 29.29
CA ASP A 103 -13.25 17.17 30.12
C ASP A 103 -12.55 18.32 29.37
N GLY A 104 -12.92 18.54 28.11
CA GLY A 104 -12.36 19.58 27.26
C GLY A 104 -10.96 19.27 26.73
N LYS A 105 -10.46 18.05 26.90
CA LYS A 105 -9.19 17.55 26.37
C LYS A 105 -9.42 16.52 25.29
N LEU A 106 -8.51 16.45 24.33
CA LEU A 106 -8.43 15.38 23.33
C LEU A 106 -7.71 14.17 23.93
N ILE A 107 -8.42 13.06 24.01
CA ILE A 107 -7.87 11.79 24.47
C ILE A 107 -7.55 10.93 23.24
N LEU A 108 -6.28 10.54 23.11
CA LEU A 108 -5.80 9.59 22.11
C LEU A 108 -5.62 8.25 22.81
N LYS A 109 -6.29 7.22 22.32
CA LYS A 109 -6.26 5.89 22.91
C LYS A 109 -6.28 4.81 21.84
N ASP A 110 -5.38 3.86 21.96
CA ASP A 110 -5.40 2.67 21.11
C ASP A 110 -6.56 1.76 21.50
N GLU A 111 -7.35 1.31 20.51
CA GLU A 111 -8.47 0.39 20.70
C GLU A 111 -8.51 -0.66 19.60
N ASN A 112 -8.97 -1.88 19.93
CA ASN A 112 -9.28 -2.86 18.92
C ASN A 112 -10.54 -2.44 18.17
N GLN A 113 -10.41 -2.14 16.88
CA GLN A 113 -11.52 -1.83 15.99
C GLN A 113 -12.09 -3.11 15.37
N ARG A 114 -13.19 -3.01 14.60
CA ARG A 114 -13.85 -4.21 14.04
C ARG A 114 -13.03 -4.82 12.91
N SER A 115 -12.73 -4.04 11.89
CA SER A 115 -11.94 -4.51 10.75
C SER A 115 -11.31 -3.37 9.96
N PHE A 116 -10.22 -3.70 9.30
CA PHE A 116 -9.64 -2.88 8.25
C PHE A 116 -9.32 -3.77 7.05
N GLN A 117 -9.60 -3.29 5.85
CA GLN A 117 -9.28 -4.01 4.62
C GLN A 117 -8.65 -3.07 3.61
N SER A 118 -7.79 -3.62 2.77
CA SER A 118 -7.30 -2.90 1.60
C SER A 118 -7.16 -3.83 0.39
N LEU A 119 -7.56 -3.32 -0.76
CA LEU A 119 -7.34 -3.93 -2.07
C LEU A 119 -6.43 -3.01 -2.87
N ASN A 120 -5.33 -3.56 -3.35
CA ASN A 120 -4.33 -2.85 -4.14
C ASN A 120 -4.17 -3.59 -5.47
N THR A 121 -4.38 -2.92 -6.57
CA THR A 121 -4.16 -3.48 -7.91
C THR A 121 -3.23 -2.58 -8.70
N GLU A 122 -2.28 -3.17 -9.39
CA GLU A 122 -1.33 -2.44 -10.22
C GLU A 122 -1.06 -3.22 -11.51
N LEU A 123 -1.13 -2.53 -12.62
CA LEU A 123 -0.73 -3.00 -13.93
C LEU A 123 0.37 -2.10 -14.46
N MET A 124 1.48 -2.69 -14.87
CA MET A 124 2.57 -2.02 -15.57
C MET A 124 2.85 -2.77 -16.87
N ALA A 125 3.02 -2.05 -17.96
CA ALA A 125 3.46 -2.61 -19.22
C ALA A 125 4.40 -1.64 -19.94
N GLY A 126 5.35 -2.19 -20.70
CA GLY A 126 6.28 -1.33 -21.41
C GLY A 126 7.15 -2.06 -22.41
N ILE A 127 7.86 -1.25 -23.17
CA ILE A 127 8.89 -1.66 -24.13
C ILE A 127 10.19 -1.03 -23.69
N ASN A 128 11.22 -1.85 -23.52
CA ASN A 128 12.54 -1.41 -23.11
C ASN A 128 13.52 -1.50 -24.27
N GLY A 129 14.17 -0.39 -24.61
CA GLY A 129 15.21 -0.35 -25.63
C GLY A 129 14.72 -0.71 -27.03
N ALA A 130 13.55 -0.22 -27.46
CA ALA A 130 13.06 -0.44 -28.80
C ALA A 130 13.99 0.17 -29.87
N THR A 131 14.25 -0.58 -30.93
CA THR A 131 14.98 -0.08 -32.10
C THR A 131 14.04 0.67 -33.02
N LEU A 132 14.28 1.95 -33.20
CA LEU A 132 13.52 2.82 -34.11
C LEU A 132 14.48 3.57 -35.02
N PHE A 133 14.12 3.79 -36.27
CA PHE A 133 14.90 4.52 -37.28
C PHE A 133 16.33 3.96 -37.46
N GLY A 134 16.52 2.65 -37.25
CA GLY A 134 17.85 2.00 -37.31
C GLY A 134 18.71 2.24 -36.06
N LEU A 135 18.24 3.01 -35.06
CA LEU A 135 18.93 3.23 -33.81
C LEU A 135 18.54 2.17 -32.78
N LYS A 136 19.53 1.44 -32.26
CA LYS A 136 19.32 0.43 -31.20
C LYS A 136 19.07 1.13 -29.88
N ASP A 137 18.23 0.51 -29.05
CA ASP A 137 17.91 0.97 -27.70
C ASP A 137 17.39 2.42 -27.63
N PHE A 138 16.79 2.89 -28.74
CA PHE A 138 16.39 4.28 -28.92
C PHE A 138 15.23 4.70 -28.02
N LEU A 139 14.22 3.84 -27.85
CA LEU A 139 13.00 4.17 -27.10
C LEU A 139 12.74 3.20 -25.98
N THR A 140 12.53 3.71 -24.77
CA THR A 140 11.92 3.01 -23.65
C THR A 140 10.61 3.68 -23.32
N LEU A 141 9.52 2.90 -23.25
CA LEU A 141 8.17 3.39 -22.94
C LEU A 141 7.54 2.51 -21.88
N TYR A 142 7.07 3.10 -20.80
CA TYR A 142 6.30 2.43 -19.76
C TYR A 142 4.99 3.14 -19.49
N ALA A 143 3.94 2.35 -19.34
CA ALA A 143 2.66 2.80 -18.82
C ALA A 143 2.31 1.98 -17.59
N SER A 144 1.83 2.62 -16.56
CA SER A 144 1.31 1.96 -15.38
C SER A 144 0.00 2.57 -14.93
N GLY A 145 -0.81 1.79 -14.25
CA GLY A 145 -2.03 2.24 -13.62
C GLY A 145 -2.36 1.34 -12.45
N GLY A 146 -2.98 1.89 -11.45
CA GLY A 146 -3.35 1.17 -10.26
C GLY A 146 -4.59 1.72 -9.61
N TYR A 147 -5.20 0.86 -8.82
CA TYR A 147 -6.35 1.16 -8.00
C TYR A 147 -6.13 0.64 -6.60
N THR A 148 -6.32 1.52 -5.63
CA THR A 148 -6.31 1.18 -4.21
C THR A 148 -7.67 1.50 -3.62
N ARG A 149 -8.22 0.55 -2.90
CA ARG A 149 -9.39 0.77 -2.07
C ARG A 149 -9.10 0.31 -0.66
N SER A 150 -9.35 1.18 0.31
CA SER A 150 -9.27 0.86 1.73
C SER A 150 -10.60 1.15 2.38
N TRP A 151 -11.05 0.24 3.24
CA TRP A 151 -12.25 0.44 4.03
C TRP A 151 -12.04 -0.11 5.43
N SER A 152 -12.52 0.64 6.40
CA SER A 152 -12.41 0.30 7.81
C SER A 152 -13.75 0.42 8.50
N GLU A 153 -14.03 -0.52 9.38
CA GLU A 153 -15.15 -0.49 10.29
C GLU A 153 -14.60 -0.40 11.70
N GLY A 154 -14.83 0.72 12.32
CA GLY A 154 -14.52 0.95 13.72
C GLY A 154 -15.69 0.60 14.63
N LEU A 155 -15.53 0.87 15.92
CA LEU A 155 -16.60 0.70 16.91
C LEU A 155 -17.77 1.67 16.64
N ASN A 156 -17.44 2.90 16.23
CA ASN A 156 -18.39 4.00 16.05
C ASN A 156 -18.25 4.72 14.70
N TYR A 157 -17.50 4.17 13.73
CA TYR A 157 -17.28 4.81 12.43
C TYR A 157 -17.13 3.79 11.32
N SER A 158 -17.35 4.24 10.10
CA SER A 158 -17.03 3.52 8.87
C SER A 158 -16.37 4.49 7.91
N HIS A 159 -15.21 4.13 7.38
CA HIS A 159 -14.46 4.94 6.43
C HIS A 159 -14.13 4.16 5.16
N MET A 160 -14.16 4.85 4.05
CA MET A 160 -13.75 4.33 2.75
C MET A 160 -12.85 5.34 2.05
N TYR A 161 -11.79 4.83 1.45
CA TYR A 161 -10.83 5.58 0.64
C TYR A 161 -10.61 4.85 -0.66
N ASP A 162 -10.70 5.57 -1.77
CA ASP A 162 -10.39 5.08 -3.11
C ASP A 162 -9.31 5.95 -3.75
N GLU A 163 -8.30 5.32 -4.33
CA GLU A 163 -7.30 5.98 -5.15
C GLU A 163 -7.20 5.28 -6.51
N PHE A 164 -7.21 6.04 -7.56
CA PHE A 164 -6.89 5.60 -8.90
C PHE A 164 -5.73 6.45 -9.44
N TYR A 165 -4.70 5.79 -9.99
CA TYR A 165 -3.62 6.49 -10.66
C TYR A 165 -3.29 5.86 -12.01
N TYR A 166 -2.75 6.67 -12.90
CA TYR A 166 -2.02 6.20 -14.06
C TYR A 166 -0.80 7.06 -14.32
N SER A 167 0.21 6.46 -14.92
CA SER A 167 1.41 7.15 -15.33
C SER A 167 1.92 6.63 -16.67
N VAL A 168 2.60 7.50 -17.39
CA VAL A 168 3.33 7.17 -18.61
C VAL A 168 4.73 7.77 -18.49
N MET A 169 5.73 6.96 -18.81
CA MET A 169 7.13 7.37 -18.86
C MET A 169 7.68 7.02 -20.24
N ALA A 170 8.33 7.98 -20.86
CA ALA A 170 9.04 7.78 -22.13
C ALA A 170 10.47 8.28 -21.99
N GLN A 171 11.43 7.46 -22.45
CA GLN A 171 12.83 7.81 -22.53
C GLN A 171 13.32 7.60 -23.95
N VAL A 172 13.96 8.59 -24.49
CA VAL A 172 14.65 8.54 -25.78
C VAL A 172 16.15 8.60 -25.54
N GLN A 173 16.88 7.63 -26.12
CA GLN A 173 18.34 7.56 -26.06
C GLN A 173 18.93 7.76 -27.45
N TYR A 174 19.83 8.75 -27.59
CA TYR A 174 20.57 8.98 -28.81
C TYR A 174 22.03 9.27 -28.50
N LYS A 175 22.92 8.33 -28.84
CA LYS A 175 24.35 8.37 -28.46
C LYS A 175 24.49 8.63 -26.95
N ASP A 176 25.21 9.64 -26.56
CA ASP A 176 25.49 10.05 -25.19
C ASP A 176 24.36 10.92 -24.61
N PHE A 177 23.26 11.12 -25.35
CA PHE A 177 22.13 11.95 -24.95
C PHE A 177 20.93 11.11 -24.59
N SER A 178 20.32 11.39 -23.43
CA SER A 178 19.07 10.79 -22.98
C SER A 178 18.08 11.85 -22.57
N LEU A 179 16.85 11.73 -23.06
CA LEU A 179 15.71 12.57 -22.68
C LEU A 179 14.62 11.68 -22.07
N LEU A 180 14.22 11.99 -20.86
CA LEU A 180 13.14 11.30 -20.12
C LEU A 180 11.99 12.26 -19.87
N GLY A 181 10.78 11.83 -20.17
CA GLY A 181 9.55 12.51 -19.81
C GLY A 181 8.64 11.56 -19.02
N GLN A 182 8.04 12.08 -17.97
CA GLN A 182 7.07 11.33 -17.16
C GLN A 182 5.83 12.20 -16.91
N PHE A 183 4.69 11.56 -17.02
CA PHE A 183 3.40 12.10 -16.61
C PHE A 183 2.72 11.14 -15.65
N ARG A 184 2.17 11.66 -14.56
CA ARG A 184 1.38 10.89 -13.60
C ARG A 184 0.14 11.68 -13.21
N LYS A 185 -0.99 11.01 -13.17
CA LYS A 185 -2.24 11.53 -12.62
C LYS A 185 -2.74 10.63 -11.51
N VAL A 186 -3.16 11.25 -10.42
CA VAL A 186 -3.74 10.58 -9.25
C VAL A 186 -5.10 11.19 -8.96
N GLN A 187 -6.08 10.35 -8.71
CA GLN A 187 -7.43 10.73 -8.32
C GLN A 187 -7.77 10.02 -7.01
N ASN A 188 -8.08 10.78 -5.99
CA ASN A 188 -8.39 10.29 -4.65
C ASN A 188 -9.82 10.67 -4.28
N ASN A 189 -10.52 9.72 -3.69
CA ASN A 189 -11.83 9.93 -3.06
C ASN A 189 -11.73 9.57 -1.59
N PHE A 190 -12.06 10.51 -0.73
CA PHE A 190 -12.09 10.31 0.71
C PHE A 190 -13.53 10.34 1.22
N PHE A 191 -13.84 9.53 2.20
CA PHE A 191 -15.13 9.53 2.90
C PHE A 191 -16.35 9.39 1.96
N GLY A 192 -16.33 8.37 1.11
CA GLY A 192 -17.47 8.09 0.26
C GLY A 192 -17.85 9.25 -0.68
N GLU A 193 -16.86 9.83 -1.35
CA GLU A 193 -16.99 10.92 -2.32
C GLU A 193 -17.10 12.35 -1.77
N THR A 194 -17.11 12.55 -0.46
CA THR A 194 -17.24 13.90 0.10
C THR A 194 -16.06 14.80 -0.23
N ILE A 195 -14.85 14.21 -0.32
CA ILE A 195 -13.62 14.93 -0.67
C ILE A 195 -12.96 14.24 -1.85
N LYS A 196 -12.84 14.97 -2.98
CA LYS A 196 -12.14 14.50 -4.18
C LYS A 196 -10.89 15.35 -4.39
N LYS A 197 -9.75 14.69 -4.58
CA LYS A 197 -8.51 15.36 -4.92
C LYS A 197 -7.92 14.77 -6.21
N ASN A 198 -7.58 15.64 -7.15
CA ASN A 198 -6.90 15.27 -8.39
C ASN A 198 -5.53 15.92 -8.41
N GLU A 199 -4.50 15.14 -8.63
CA GLU A 199 -3.13 15.61 -8.77
C GLU A 199 -2.55 15.20 -10.12
N ASN A 200 -1.90 16.17 -10.80
CA ASN A 200 -1.14 15.92 -12.00
C ASN A 200 0.32 16.25 -11.72
N GLN A 201 1.19 15.33 -12.08
CA GLN A 201 2.64 15.51 -11.94
C GLN A 201 3.28 15.31 -13.32
N THR A 202 4.15 16.21 -13.72
CA THR A 202 4.92 16.12 -14.96
C THR A 202 6.38 16.39 -14.62
N ALA A 203 7.26 15.53 -15.10
CA ALA A 203 8.70 15.69 -14.93
C ALA A 203 9.42 15.46 -16.26
N PHE A 204 10.46 16.24 -16.49
CA PHE A 204 11.39 16.09 -17.62
C PHE A 204 12.81 16.10 -17.10
N MET A 205 13.65 15.24 -17.68
CA MET A 205 15.07 15.16 -17.38
C MET A 205 15.85 14.95 -18.66
N ALA A 206 16.89 15.73 -18.86
CA ALA A 206 17.87 15.52 -19.93
C ALA A 206 19.22 15.19 -19.28
N MET A 207 19.89 14.18 -19.82
CA MET A 207 21.20 13.73 -19.35
C MET A 207 22.16 13.62 -20.55
N TYR A 208 23.40 13.97 -20.30
CA TYR A 208 24.54 13.77 -21.20
C TYR A 208 25.60 13.00 -20.43
N THR A 209 26.09 11.87 -20.98
CA THR A 209 27.11 11.00 -20.36
C THR A 209 28.35 10.92 -21.19
#